data_7b52938dc1c729c8d4565f2cbc886e39
#
_entry.id   7b52938dc1c729c8d4565f2cbc886e39
#
_cell.length_a   1.000
_cell.length_b   1.000
_cell.length_c   1.000
_cell.angle_alpha   90.00
_cell.angle_beta   90.00
_cell.angle_gamma   90.00
#
_symmetry.space_group_name_H-M   'P 1'
#
loop_
_entity.id
_entity.type
_entity.pdbx_description
1 polymer ?
#
loop_
_entity_poly.entity_id
_entity_poly.type
_entity_poly.pdbx_seq_one_letter_code
_entity_poly.pdbx_strand_id
1 'polypeptide(L)'
;MLEKLAKQTAVYGISTIVVRFLSYLLTPYYTRIFGQETYGIVTDVYALIPLALTLLTMGMESSYFRFSAKAEEAGGDVQGAKRRLFATTWSATSLAAVLFFALILLFRQGISAAMGPAYAAHPDYIVWVGLIILFDVSACIPFSRLREQGRAMTFVAIKALNVVLNVALAFAFGMAGLFATEFGVGWVFVANLAASVVTWCVILLTTDRVLPRIDRRLLTAVFAYSLPLLVGGLAGTANEFIDRQLIKYLVPEGAMAQLGVYGAITKIAVVMMLFYQMYRLAAEPFFLSNFRKSEFVAMNAAALKYYVMASMLIFLGIALFRDLFALIVGRDFREGIYILPVVLGANVLTGVWLNLSFWYKREEHTSLAIVVTGTGLVAMLCFGWLMIPRWGYFGAAWARLASETAMVAVSWWLNRRFFPTPYDWRRMGEYVVTALALFFVCERAGVVLDNIWLSYAFNIVAFAGYTAYLVRREHIDLKAMLRSALHRR
;
A
#
# COMPACT_ATOMS: atom_id res chain seq x y z
N MET A 1 5.53 -28.77 -9.05
CA MET A 1 5.38 -28.10 -7.76
C MET A 1 5.57 -26.59 -7.89
N LEU A 2 6.67 -26.11 -8.44
CA LEU A 2 6.95 -24.67 -8.66
C LEU A 2 5.89 -23.97 -9.53
N GLU A 3 5.41 -24.60 -10.59
CA GLU A 3 4.35 -24.04 -11.47
C GLU A 3 3.04 -23.84 -10.73
N LYS A 4 2.62 -24.79 -9.88
CA LYS A 4 1.42 -24.68 -9.05
C LYS A 4 1.58 -23.55 -8.02
N LEU A 5 2.77 -23.42 -7.42
CA LEU A 5 3.07 -22.33 -6.50
C LEU A 5 3.05 -20.98 -7.19
N ALA A 6 3.68 -20.85 -8.37
CA ALA A 6 3.66 -19.64 -9.17
C ALA A 6 2.25 -19.24 -9.60
N LYS A 7 1.43 -20.21 -10.02
CA LYS A 7 0.02 -19.97 -10.38
C LYS A 7 -0.82 -19.51 -9.17
N GLN A 8 -0.62 -20.13 -8.00
CA GLN A 8 -1.31 -19.69 -6.78
C GLN A 8 -0.86 -18.28 -6.36
N THR A 9 0.45 -18.00 -6.37
CA THR A 9 0.98 -16.68 -6.03
C THR A 9 0.46 -15.61 -6.99
N ALA A 10 0.37 -15.91 -8.29
CA ALA A 10 -0.22 -15.01 -9.28
C ALA A 10 -1.72 -14.75 -8.99
N VAL A 11 -2.48 -15.79 -8.67
CA VAL A 11 -3.91 -15.65 -8.33
C VAL A 11 -4.09 -14.80 -7.07
N TYR A 12 -3.34 -15.05 -6.00
CA TYR A 12 -3.39 -14.23 -4.78
C TYR A 12 -2.96 -12.78 -5.04
N GLY A 13 -1.91 -12.59 -5.84
CA GLY A 13 -1.37 -11.28 -6.16
C GLY A 13 -2.33 -10.44 -6.99
N ILE A 14 -2.75 -10.97 -8.14
CA ILE A 14 -3.67 -10.27 -9.06
C ILE A 14 -4.99 -9.95 -8.36
N SER A 15 -5.56 -10.90 -7.62
CA SER A 15 -6.81 -10.66 -6.89
C SER A 15 -6.68 -9.58 -5.83
N THR A 16 -5.57 -9.54 -5.10
CA THR A 16 -5.32 -8.47 -4.11
C THR A 16 -5.23 -7.10 -4.79
N ILE A 17 -4.62 -7.02 -5.98
CA ILE A 17 -4.53 -5.80 -6.78
C ILE A 17 -5.91 -5.36 -7.26
N VAL A 18 -6.71 -6.29 -7.81
CA VAL A 18 -8.08 -6.00 -8.29
C VAL A 18 -8.98 -5.52 -7.13
N VAL A 19 -8.92 -6.19 -5.99
CA VAL A 19 -9.67 -5.82 -4.78
C VAL A 19 -9.30 -4.40 -4.31
N ARG A 20 -8.01 -4.07 -4.29
CA ARG A 20 -7.55 -2.71 -3.97
C ARG A 20 -8.03 -1.69 -5.00
N PHE A 21 -7.93 -2.00 -6.29
CA PHE A 21 -8.40 -1.11 -7.34
C PHE A 21 -9.89 -0.79 -7.19
N LEU A 22 -10.72 -1.78 -6.90
CA LEU A 22 -12.15 -1.57 -6.65
C LEU A 22 -12.40 -0.64 -5.45
N SER A 23 -11.61 -0.74 -4.38
CA SER A 23 -11.71 0.17 -3.23
C SER A 23 -11.41 1.63 -3.61
N TYR A 24 -10.55 1.86 -4.60
CA TYR A 24 -10.25 3.22 -5.07
C TYR A 24 -11.40 3.85 -5.86
N LEU A 25 -12.36 3.05 -6.39
CA LEU A 25 -13.54 3.58 -7.06
C LEU A 25 -14.45 4.39 -6.12
N LEU A 26 -14.32 4.21 -4.81
CA LEU A 26 -15.04 5.04 -3.83
C LEU A 26 -14.47 6.48 -3.74
N THR A 27 -13.22 6.71 -4.14
CA THR A 27 -12.63 8.06 -4.10
C THR A 27 -13.36 9.06 -5.00
N PRO A 28 -13.59 8.77 -6.30
CA PRO A 28 -14.39 9.64 -7.16
C PRO A 28 -15.79 9.92 -6.60
N TYR A 29 -16.39 8.93 -5.97
CA TYR A 29 -17.71 9.03 -5.39
C TYR A 29 -17.71 9.94 -4.15
N TYR A 30 -16.87 9.64 -3.16
CA TYR A 30 -16.83 10.39 -1.91
C TYR A 30 -16.35 11.84 -2.09
N THR A 31 -15.39 12.09 -2.98
CA THR A 31 -14.90 13.46 -3.24
C THR A 31 -15.91 14.35 -3.97
N ARG A 32 -16.99 13.78 -4.54
CA ARG A 32 -18.11 14.54 -5.11
C ARG A 32 -19.25 14.80 -4.14
N ILE A 33 -19.33 14.03 -3.07
CA ILE A 33 -20.37 14.13 -2.05
C ILE A 33 -19.89 14.92 -0.83
N PHE A 34 -18.66 14.66 -0.41
CA PHE A 34 -18.07 15.29 0.79
C PHE A 34 -17.17 16.47 0.40
N GLY A 35 -17.21 17.51 1.24
CA GLY A 35 -16.22 18.58 1.20
C GLY A 35 -14.84 18.09 1.69
N GLN A 36 -13.83 18.94 1.51
CA GLN A 36 -12.43 18.62 1.83
C GLN A 36 -12.23 18.18 3.28
N GLU A 37 -12.81 18.91 4.25
CA GLU A 37 -12.67 18.58 5.69
C GLU A 37 -13.28 17.23 6.04
N THR A 38 -14.50 16.97 5.55
CA THR A 38 -15.20 15.71 5.80
C THR A 38 -14.48 14.52 5.16
N TYR A 39 -13.96 14.68 3.96
CA TYR A 39 -13.14 13.67 3.31
C TYR A 39 -11.77 13.50 4.00
N GLY A 40 -11.27 14.55 4.65
CA GLY A 40 -10.10 14.50 5.53
C GLY A 40 -10.29 13.51 6.68
N ILE A 41 -11.48 13.46 7.29
CA ILE A 41 -11.82 12.48 8.34
C ILE A 41 -11.71 11.04 7.78
N VAL A 42 -12.23 10.80 6.59
CA VAL A 42 -12.09 9.49 5.91
C VAL A 42 -10.62 9.16 5.70
N THR A 43 -9.83 10.12 5.20
CA THR A 43 -8.40 9.92 4.92
C THR A 43 -7.60 9.61 6.18
N ASP A 44 -7.86 10.33 7.27
CA ASP A 44 -7.21 10.14 8.57
C ASP A 44 -7.49 8.74 9.14
N VAL A 45 -8.76 8.38 9.23
CA VAL A 45 -9.18 7.08 9.77
C VAL A 45 -8.58 5.92 8.96
N TYR A 46 -8.67 5.99 7.64
CA TYR A 46 -8.10 4.94 6.77
C TYR A 46 -6.57 4.90 6.77
N ALA A 47 -5.89 5.92 7.28
CA ALA A 47 -4.46 5.89 7.56
C ALA A 47 -4.12 5.18 8.88
N LEU A 48 -5.00 5.28 9.89
CA LEU A 48 -4.80 4.66 11.21
C LEU A 48 -5.11 3.17 11.23
N ILE A 49 -6.10 2.70 10.44
CA ILE A 49 -6.50 1.28 10.40
C ILE A 49 -5.31 0.35 10.10
N PRO A 50 -4.47 0.55 9.06
CA PRO A 50 -3.34 -0.32 8.78
C PRO A 50 -2.30 -0.37 9.91
N LEU A 51 -2.08 0.75 10.62
CA LEU A 51 -1.19 0.81 11.78
C LEU A 51 -1.74 -0.05 12.93
N ALA A 52 -3.03 0.09 13.24
CA ALA A 52 -3.70 -0.71 14.25
C ALA A 52 -3.71 -2.21 13.89
N LEU A 53 -4.00 -2.54 12.63
CA LEU A 53 -3.93 -3.92 12.13
C LEU A 53 -2.53 -4.51 12.31
N THR A 54 -1.48 -3.79 11.91
CA THR A 54 -0.09 -4.26 12.06
C THR A 54 0.26 -4.49 13.53
N LEU A 55 -0.14 -3.56 14.42
CA LEU A 55 0.10 -3.66 15.85
C LEU A 55 -0.61 -4.88 16.46
N LEU A 56 -1.90 -5.05 16.18
CA LEU A 56 -2.76 -6.05 16.82
C LEU A 56 -2.59 -7.46 16.24
N THR A 57 -2.18 -7.58 14.97
CA THR A 57 -1.81 -8.88 14.40
C THR A 57 -0.45 -9.37 14.87
N MET A 58 0.40 -8.48 15.43
CA MET A 58 1.66 -8.81 16.12
C MET A 58 2.60 -9.70 15.29
N GLY A 59 2.57 -9.60 13.96
CA GLY A 59 3.36 -10.47 13.07
C GLY A 59 2.93 -11.95 13.06
N MET A 60 1.76 -12.26 13.63
CA MET A 60 1.25 -13.64 13.78
C MET A 60 0.99 -14.35 12.46
N GLU A 61 0.68 -13.63 11.38
CA GLU A 61 0.52 -14.22 10.04
C GLU A 61 1.79 -14.95 9.59
N SER A 62 2.94 -14.28 9.66
CA SER A 62 4.22 -14.86 9.27
C SER A 62 4.63 -16.03 10.18
N SER A 63 4.37 -15.88 11.47
CA SER A 63 4.61 -16.93 12.45
C SER A 63 3.74 -18.15 12.19
N TYR A 64 2.46 -17.94 11.85
CA TYR A 64 1.54 -19.02 11.52
C TYR A 64 2.08 -19.90 10.38
N PHE A 65 2.53 -19.30 9.28
CA PHE A 65 3.11 -20.06 8.16
C PHE A 65 4.39 -20.82 8.58
N ARG A 66 5.29 -20.16 9.32
CA ARG A 66 6.53 -20.79 9.77
C ARG A 66 6.28 -21.99 10.68
N PHE A 67 5.40 -21.84 11.67
CA PHE A 67 5.10 -22.92 12.62
C PHE A 67 4.24 -24.02 12.00
N SER A 68 3.42 -23.70 10.99
CA SER A 68 2.71 -24.69 10.17
C SER A 68 3.69 -25.56 9.38
N ALA A 69 4.70 -24.95 8.73
CA ALA A 69 5.76 -25.70 8.04
C ALA A 69 6.58 -26.59 9.00
N LYS A 70 6.95 -26.05 10.18
CA LYS A 70 7.65 -26.86 11.20
C LYS A 70 6.83 -28.04 11.67
N ALA A 71 5.49 -27.92 11.77
CA ALA A 71 4.64 -29.05 12.13
C ALA A 71 4.62 -30.13 11.05
N GLU A 72 4.74 -29.76 9.77
CA GLU A 72 4.88 -30.72 8.65
C GLU A 72 6.22 -31.44 8.70
N GLU A 73 7.32 -30.70 8.96
CA GLU A 73 8.67 -31.27 9.06
C GLU A 73 8.82 -32.24 10.26
N ALA A 74 8.18 -31.93 11.38
CA ALA A 74 8.25 -32.76 12.58
C ALA A 74 7.51 -34.10 12.46
N GLY A 75 6.56 -34.19 11.50
CA GLY A 75 5.75 -35.40 11.32
C GLY A 75 4.77 -35.69 12.47
N GLY A 76 4.30 -36.92 12.58
CA GLY A 76 3.35 -37.33 13.62
C GLY A 76 1.94 -36.77 13.37
N ASP A 77 1.26 -36.27 14.41
CA ASP A 77 -0.07 -35.64 14.28
C ASP A 77 0.01 -34.22 13.76
N VAL A 78 0.35 -34.07 12.47
CA VAL A 78 0.46 -32.79 11.77
C VAL A 78 -0.84 -32.00 11.83
N GLN A 79 -1.98 -32.65 11.62
CA GLN A 79 -3.28 -31.96 11.61
C GLN A 79 -3.68 -31.45 12.99
N GLY A 80 -3.44 -32.21 14.03
CA GLY A 80 -3.66 -31.79 15.42
C GLY A 80 -2.74 -30.63 15.82
N ALA A 81 -1.46 -30.66 15.39
CA ALA A 81 -0.51 -29.57 15.63
C ALA A 81 -0.95 -28.28 14.91
N LYS A 82 -1.37 -28.36 13.65
CA LYS A 82 -1.89 -27.22 12.89
C LYS A 82 -3.19 -26.66 13.47
N ARG A 83 -4.09 -27.52 13.95
CA ARG A 83 -5.31 -27.08 14.65
C ARG A 83 -5.00 -26.35 15.95
N ARG A 84 -4.05 -26.86 16.74
CA ARG A 84 -3.58 -26.19 17.98
C ARG A 84 -2.94 -24.84 17.67
N LEU A 85 -2.10 -24.77 16.64
CA LEU A 85 -1.49 -23.52 16.18
C LEU A 85 -2.55 -22.51 15.77
N PHE A 86 -3.52 -22.92 14.93
CA PHE A 86 -4.63 -22.07 14.50
C PHE A 86 -5.45 -21.55 15.70
N ALA A 87 -5.87 -22.46 16.61
CA ALA A 87 -6.62 -22.08 17.81
C ALA A 87 -5.86 -21.05 18.65
N THR A 88 -4.57 -21.31 18.90
CA THR A 88 -3.74 -20.44 19.76
C THR A 88 -3.51 -19.06 19.15
N THR A 89 -3.12 -19.00 17.88
CA THR A 89 -2.84 -17.72 17.20
C THR A 89 -4.11 -16.90 16.95
N TRP A 90 -5.20 -17.56 16.53
CA TRP A 90 -6.50 -16.91 16.34
C TRP A 90 -7.07 -16.38 17.67
N SER A 91 -7.03 -17.17 18.74
CA SER A 91 -7.50 -16.72 20.07
C SER A 91 -6.67 -15.56 20.59
N ALA A 92 -5.35 -15.58 20.40
CA ALA A 92 -4.47 -14.51 20.87
C ALA A 92 -4.73 -13.17 20.11
N THR A 93 -4.83 -13.21 18.77
CA THR A 93 -5.13 -12.02 17.97
C THR A 93 -6.53 -11.48 18.22
N SER A 94 -7.53 -12.38 18.33
CA SER A 94 -8.91 -11.97 18.63
C SER A 94 -9.05 -11.38 20.04
N LEU A 95 -8.35 -11.94 21.03
CA LEU A 95 -8.32 -11.40 22.39
C LEU A 95 -7.67 -10.01 22.42
N ALA A 96 -6.55 -9.83 21.71
CA ALA A 96 -5.91 -8.52 21.58
C ALA A 96 -6.83 -7.49 20.94
N ALA A 97 -7.57 -7.87 19.90
CA ALA A 97 -8.55 -7.01 19.24
C ALA A 97 -9.74 -6.65 20.16
N VAL A 98 -10.26 -7.61 20.93
CA VAL A 98 -11.33 -7.37 21.91
C VAL A 98 -10.86 -6.43 23.02
N LEU A 99 -9.65 -6.65 23.55
CA LEU A 99 -9.09 -5.76 24.59
C LEU A 99 -8.86 -4.35 24.03
N PHE A 100 -8.35 -4.23 22.82
CA PHE A 100 -8.18 -2.95 22.16
C PHE A 100 -9.52 -2.23 21.97
N PHE A 101 -10.55 -2.94 21.51
CA PHE A 101 -11.89 -2.37 21.37
C PHE A 101 -12.50 -1.98 22.73
N ALA A 102 -12.32 -2.78 23.77
CA ALA A 102 -12.74 -2.43 25.12
C ALA A 102 -12.07 -1.14 25.63
N LEU A 103 -10.76 -0.97 25.35
CA LEU A 103 -10.05 0.27 25.64
C LEU A 103 -10.61 1.47 24.84
N ILE A 104 -10.93 1.27 23.57
CA ILE A 104 -11.60 2.30 22.76
C ILE A 104 -12.93 2.71 23.39
N LEU A 105 -13.78 1.77 23.78
CA LEU A 105 -15.07 2.06 24.42
C LEU A 105 -14.90 2.84 25.73
N LEU A 106 -13.93 2.42 26.55
CA LEU A 106 -13.67 3.04 27.86
C LEU A 106 -13.16 4.48 27.71
N PHE A 107 -12.26 4.71 26.75
CA PHE A 107 -11.58 5.99 26.56
C PHE A 107 -12.11 6.80 25.36
N ARG A 108 -13.25 6.41 24.76
CA ARG A 108 -13.76 7.01 23.51
C ARG A 108 -13.79 8.53 23.50
N GLN A 109 -14.22 9.16 24.60
CA GLN A 109 -14.30 10.63 24.72
C GLN A 109 -12.90 11.26 24.74
N GLY A 110 -11.98 10.66 25.51
CA GLY A 110 -10.59 11.14 25.56
C GLY A 110 -9.86 10.97 24.25
N ILE A 111 -10.06 9.82 23.57
CA ILE A 111 -9.47 9.54 22.26
C ILE A 111 -10.02 10.53 21.22
N SER A 112 -11.34 10.72 21.16
CA SER A 112 -11.95 11.63 20.19
C SER A 112 -11.53 13.08 20.42
N ALA A 113 -11.43 13.54 21.68
CA ALA A 113 -10.92 14.85 22.00
C ALA A 113 -9.45 15.04 21.59
N ALA A 114 -8.61 14.02 21.83
CA ALA A 114 -7.20 14.04 21.41
C ALA A 114 -7.03 14.01 19.89
N MET A 115 -7.97 13.39 19.15
CA MET A 115 -7.97 13.37 17.69
C MET A 115 -8.42 14.69 17.04
N GLY A 116 -9.01 15.59 17.82
CA GLY A 116 -9.38 16.94 17.38
C GLY A 116 -10.88 17.22 17.34
N PRO A 117 -11.28 18.48 17.03
CA PRO A 117 -12.67 18.94 17.16
C PRO A 117 -13.69 18.14 16.33
N ALA A 118 -13.32 17.74 15.12
CA ALA A 118 -14.16 16.94 14.22
C ALA A 118 -14.57 15.59 14.84
N TYR A 119 -13.69 14.98 15.64
CA TYR A 119 -13.95 13.72 16.34
C TYR A 119 -14.60 13.94 17.71
N ALA A 120 -14.29 15.05 18.37
CA ALA A 120 -14.93 15.41 19.64
C ALA A 120 -16.44 15.62 19.48
N ALA A 121 -16.89 16.15 18.32
CA ALA A 121 -18.29 16.28 17.96
C ALA A 121 -18.98 14.91 17.71
N HIS A 122 -18.22 13.92 17.23
CA HIS A 122 -18.71 12.60 16.86
C HIS A 122 -17.86 11.46 17.46
N PRO A 123 -17.89 11.24 18.79
CA PRO A 123 -17.10 10.19 19.46
C PRO A 123 -17.45 8.78 19.01
N ASP A 124 -18.63 8.59 18.42
CA ASP A 124 -19.12 7.36 17.83
C ASP A 124 -18.29 6.92 16.61
N TYR A 125 -17.68 7.83 15.85
CA TYR A 125 -16.78 7.44 14.75
C TYR A 125 -15.64 6.54 15.23
N ILE A 126 -15.07 6.83 16.40
CA ILE A 126 -14.01 6.02 17.00
C ILE A 126 -14.50 4.62 17.35
N VAL A 127 -15.74 4.49 17.79
CA VAL A 127 -16.36 3.19 18.10
C VAL A 127 -16.55 2.36 16.83
N TRP A 128 -17.08 2.97 15.75
CA TRP A 128 -17.24 2.27 14.46
C TRP A 128 -15.92 1.79 13.89
N VAL A 129 -14.89 2.63 13.95
CA VAL A 129 -13.53 2.28 13.51
C VAL A 129 -12.93 1.17 14.37
N GLY A 130 -13.14 1.23 15.69
CA GLY A 130 -12.71 0.17 16.61
C GLY A 130 -13.36 -1.18 16.30
N LEU A 131 -14.64 -1.18 15.93
CA LEU A 131 -15.34 -2.40 15.48
C LEU A 131 -14.78 -2.93 14.16
N ILE A 132 -14.50 -2.06 13.18
CA ILE A 132 -13.86 -2.48 11.92
C ILE A 132 -12.53 -3.18 12.23
N ILE A 133 -11.69 -2.57 13.06
CA ILE A 133 -10.39 -3.14 13.46
C ILE A 133 -10.59 -4.49 14.16
N LEU A 134 -11.57 -4.60 15.06
CA LEU A 134 -11.89 -5.84 15.79
C LEU A 134 -12.17 -6.99 14.81
N PHE A 135 -13.07 -6.79 13.84
CA PHE A 135 -13.45 -7.84 12.89
C PHE A 135 -12.31 -8.15 11.90
N ASP A 136 -11.60 -7.14 11.41
CA ASP A 136 -10.51 -7.31 10.46
C ASP A 136 -9.31 -8.04 11.09
N VAL A 137 -8.92 -7.71 12.34
CA VAL A 137 -7.87 -8.42 13.09
C VAL A 137 -8.29 -9.86 13.37
N SER A 138 -9.53 -10.07 13.81
CA SER A 138 -10.05 -11.42 14.09
C SER A 138 -10.15 -12.30 12.83
N ALA A 139 -10.29 -11.71 11.64
CA ALA A 139 -10.29 -12.43 10.35
C ALA A 139 -8.88 -12.75 9.83
N CYS A 140 -7.82 -12.15 10.36
CA CYS A 140 -6.45 -12.24 9.85
C CYS A 140 -5.92 -13.68 9.82
N ILE A 141 -5.99 -14.40 10.94
CA ILE A 141 -5.52 -15.80 11.04
C ILE A 141 -6.41 -16.78 10.26
N PRO A 142 -7.75 -16.70 10.26
CA PRO A 142 -8.60 -17.46 9.33
C PRO A 142 -8.21 -17.28 7.85
N PHE A 143 -7.89 -16.06 7.40
CA PHE A 143 -7.36 -15.83 6.05
C PHE A 143 -6.01 -16.52 5.82
N SER A 144 -5.11 -16.49 6.81
CA SER A 144 -3.83 -17.20 6.75
C SER A 144 -4.04 -18.72 6.66
N ARG A 145 -5.04 -19.27 7.36
CA ARG A 145 -5.43 -20.67 7.28
C ARG A 145 -5.89 -21.08 5.89
N LEU A 146 -6.75 -20.28 5.24
CA LEU A 146 -7.18 -20.54 3.86
C LEU A 146 -5.98 -20.54 2.88
N ARG A 147 -5.02 -19.66 3.09
CA ARG A 147 -3.80 -19.61 2.26
C ARG A 147 -2.91 -20.83 2.49
N GLU A 148 -2.74 -21.24 3.72
CA GLU A 148 -1.99 -22.44 4.11
C GLU A 148 -2.61 -23.70 3.51
N GLN A 149 -3.95 -23.81 3.49
CA GLN A 149 -4.69 -24.90 2.86
C GLN A 149 -4.68 -24.85 1.33
N GLY A 150 -4.10 -23.83 0.69
CA GLY A 150 -4.08 -23.65 -0.76
C GLY A 150 -5.44 -23.27 -1.35
N ARG A 151 -6.40 -22.81 -0.54
CA ARG A 151 -7.78 -22.44 -0.97
C ARG A 151 -7.82 -21.03 -1.53
N ALA A 152 -7.02 -20.78 -2.59
CA ALA A 152 -6.83 -19.47 -3.19
C ALA A 152 -8.15 -18.82 -3.66
N MET A 153 -9.00 -19.58 -4.35
CA MET A 153 -10.26 -19.05 -4.89
C MET A 153 -11.23 -18.63 -3.78
N THR A 154 -11.30 -19.39 -2.68
CA THR A 154 -12.12 -19.04 -1.51
C THR A 154 -11.62 -17.74 -0.87
N PHE A 155 -10.30 -17.61 -0.69
CA PHE A 155 -9.68 -16.39 -0.20
C PHE A 155 -10.04 -15.17 -1.07
N VAL A 156 -9.88 -15.31 -2.40
CA VAL A 156 -10.20 -14.25 -3.37
C VAL A 156 -11.68 -13.89 -3.33
N ALA A 157 -12.57 -14.89 -3.34
CA ALA A 157 -14.00 -14.66 -3.33
C ALA A 157 -14.46 -13.90 -2.07
N ILE A 158 -13.93 -14.25 -0.89
CA ILE A 158 -14.27 -13.55 0.37
C ILE A 158 -13.74 -12.12 0.37
N LYS A 159 -12.49 -11.89 -0.11
CA LYS A 159 -11.94 -10.54 -0.24
C LYS A 159 -12.72 -9.69 -1.26
N ALA A 160 -13.12 -10.27 -2.38
CA ALA A 160 -13.95 -9.60 -3.38
C ALA A 160 -15.34 -9.27 -2.81
N LEU A 161 -15.97 -10.21 -2.09
CA LEU A 161 -17.24 -9.97 -1.40
C LEU A 161 -17.16 -8.77 -0.46
N ASN A 162 -16.11 -8.67 0.36
CA ASN A 162 -15.89 -7.51 1.25
C ASN A 162 -15.94 -6.19 0.48
N VAL A 163 -15.15 -6.08 -0.58
CA VAL A 163 -15.06 -4.83 -1.34
C VAL A 163 -16.34 -4.52 -2.11
N VAL A 164 -16.93 -5.52 -2.76
CA VAL A 164 -18.19 -5.32 -3.49
C VAL A 164 -19.31 -4.90 -2.54
N LEU A 165 -19.40 -5.52 -1.36
CA LEU A 165 -20.40 -5.16 -0.36
C LEU A 165 -20.17 -3.74 0.19
N ASN A 166 -18.92 -3.38 0.50
CA ASN A 166 -18.58 -2.02 0.95
C ASN A 166 -18.95 -0.98 -0.10
N VAL A 167 -18.60 -1.22 -1.37
CA VAL A 167 -18.93 -0.32 -2.48
C VAL A 167 -20.45 -0.23 -2.66
N ALA A 168 -21.15 -1.38 -2.69
CA ALA A 168 -22.60 -1.40 -2.87
C ALA A 168 -23.34 -0.66 -1.74
N LEU A 169 -22.93 -0.88 -0.47
CA LEU A 169 -23.51 -0.18 0.68
C LEU A 169 -23.22 1.32 0.63
N ALA A 170 -22.01 1.73 0.26
CA ALA A 170 -21.68 3.14 0.11
C ALA A 170 -22.57 3.84 -0.92
N PHE A 171 -22.81 3.21 -2.08
CA PHE A 171 -23.76 3.73 -3.07
C PHE A 171 -25.20 3.72 -2.57
N ALA A 172 -25.65 2.64 -1.91
CA ALA A 172 -27.01 2.54 -1.35
C ALA A 172 -27.27 3.64 -0.30
N PHE A 173 -26.30 3.87 0.60
CA PHE A 173 -26.43 4.92 1.62
C PHE A 173 -26.45 6.32 1.00
N GLY A 174 -25.67 6.56 -0.06
CA GLY A 174 -25.72 7.82 -0.78
C GLY A 174 -27.04 8.04 -1.51
N MET A 175 -27.57 7.01 -2.20
CA MET A 175 -28.90 7.08 -2.83
C MET A 175 -30.03 7.30 -1.82
N ALA A 176 -29.90 6.75 -0.61
CA ALA A 176 -30.83 6.98 0.50
C ALA A 176 -30.69 8.35 1.17
N GLY A 177 -29.72 9.18 0.72
CA GLY A 177 -29.49 10.51 1.30
C GLY A 177 -28.83 10.51 2.69
N LEU A 178 -28.33 9.36 3.16
CA LEU A 178 -27.80 9.21 4.51
C LEU A 178 -26.54 10.05 4.75
N PHE A 179 -25.76 10.32 3.73
CA PHE A 179 -24.56 11.19 3.83
C PHE A 179 -24.88 12.67 4.09
N ALA A 180 -26.12 13.08 3.86
CA ALA A 180 -26.60 14.44 4.18
C ALA A 180 -27.17 14.56 5.61
N THR A 181 -27.23 13.47 6.39
CA THR A 181 -27.68 13.48 7.78
C THR A 181 -26.59 14.02 8.70
N GLU A 182 -26.95 14.35 9.95
CA GLU A 182 -26.02 14.79 10.99
C GLU A 182 -24.87 13.80 11.24
N PHE A 183 -25.14 12.50 11.07
CA PHE A 183 -24.12 11.44 11.18
C PHE A 183 -23.12 11.46 10.00
N GLY A 184 -23.51 11.97 8.84
CA GLY A 184 -22.67 12.31 7.70
C GLY A 184 -21.70 11.20 7.28
N VAL A 185 -20.40 11.46 7.44
CA VAL A 185 -19.31 10.55 7.09
C VAL A 185 -19.29 9.25 7.89
N GLY A 186 -19.96 9.20 9.03
CA GLY A 186 -20.09 7.98 9.84
C GLY A 186 -20.68 6.81 9.06
N TRP A 187 -21.56 7.09 8.09
CA TRP A 187 -22.11 6.05 7.21
C TRP A 187 -21.08 5.37 6.33
N VAL A 188 -19.96 6.02 6.04
CA VAL A 188 -18.80 5.39 5.37
C VAL A 188 -18.22 4.29 6.25
N PHE A 189 -18.09 4.55 7.55
CA PHE A 189 -17.58 3.57 8.51
C PHE A 189 -18.59 2.45 8.76
N VAL A 190 -19.88 2.74 8.77
CA VAL A 190 -20.94 1.72 8.89
C VAL A 190 -20.95 0.79 7.66
N ALA A 191 -20.79 1.30 6.43
CA ALA A 191 -20.69 0.48 5.22
C ALA A 191 -19.48 -0.46 5.29
N ASN A 192 -18.33 0.06 5.70
CA ASN A 192 -17.12 -0.74 5.88
C ASN A 192 -17.29 -1.78 6.99
N LEU A 193 -17.85 -1.40 8.15
CA LEU A 193 -18.11 -2.33 9.24
C LEU A 193 -19.02 -3.48 8.80
N ALA A 194 -20.12 -3.18 8.10
CA ALA A 194 -21.03 -4.21 7.62
C ALA A 194 -20.31 -5.20 6.68
N ALA A 195 -19.45 -4.68 5.79
CA ALA A 195 -18.62 -5.52 4.93
C ALA A 195 -17.63 -6.38 5.73
N SER A 196 -16.98 -5.82 6.77
CA SER A 196 -16.04 -6.55 7.63
C SER A 196 -16.76 -7.62 8.47
N VAL A 197 -17.94 -7.34 9.01
CA VAL A 197 -18.75 -8.31 9.77
C VAL A 197 -19.17 -9.48 8.87
N VAL A 198 -19.73 -9.20 7.69
CA VAL A 198 -20.11 -10.25 6.73
C VAL A 198 -18.90 -11.09 6.34
N THR A 199 -17.78 -10.45 6.04
CA THR A 199 -16.51 -11.13 5.74
C THR A 199 -16.08 -12.05 6.86
N TRP A 200 -16.11 -11.57 8.11
CA TRP A 200 -15.77 -12.34 9.29
C TRP A 200 -16.71 -13.54 9.48
N CYS A 201 -18.01 -13.35 9.33
CA CYS A 201 -18.97 -14.46 9.38
C CYS A 201 -18.68 -15.52 8.30
N VAL A 202 -18.51 -15.09 7.05
CA VAL A 202 -18.26 -16.01 5.93
C VAL A 202 -16.96 -16.77 6.10
N ILE A 203 -15.89 -16.11 6.54
CA ILE A 203 -14.60 -16.78 6.72
C ILE A 203 -14.63 -17.79 7.87
N LEU A 204 -15.35 -17.53 8.96
CA LEU A 204 -15.53 -18.48 10.04
C LEU A 204 -16.38 -19.70 9.64
N LEU A 205 -17.35 -19.51 8.75
CA LEU A 205 -18.14 -20.62 8.18
C LEU A 205 -17.34 -21.47 7.20
N THR A 206 -16.30 -20.91 6.59
CA THR A 206 -15.49 -21.59 5.56
C THR A 206 -14.19 -22.18 6.10
N THR A 207 -13.77 -21.81 7.32
CA THR A 207 -12.59 -22.35 7.99
C THR A 207 -12.95 -23.44 8.98
N ASP A 208 -11.94 -24.21 9.44
CA ASP A 208 -12.12 -25.27 10.41
C ASP A 208 -12.77 -24.72 11.70
N ARG A 209 -13.81 -25.41 12.18
CA ARG A 209 -14.40 -25.09 13.47
C ARG A 209 -13.47 -25.54 14.58
N VAL A 210 -12.82 -24.59 15.24
CA VAL A 210 -11.91 -24.82 16.36
C VAL A 210 -12.38 -23.97 17.52
N LEU A 211 -12.46 -24.58 18.71
CA LEU A 211 -12.77 -23.83 19.91
C LEU A 211 -11.60 -22.91 20.28
N PRO A 212 -11.85 -21.67 20.73
CA PRO A 212 -10.82 -20.79 21.21
C PRO A 212 -10.01 -21.45 22.32
N ARG A 213 -8.70 -21.57 22.10
CA ARG A 213 -7.78 -22.18 23.06
C ARG A 213 -6.41 -21.55 22.92
N ILE A 214 -5.77 -21.21 24.04
CA ILE A 214 -4.42 -20.68 24.08
C ILE A 214 -3.50 -21.71 24.71
N ASP A 215 -2.58 -22.25 23.92
CA ASP A 215 -1.43 -23.00 24.43
C ASP A 215 -0.30 -22.02 24.74
N ARG A 216 -0.03 -21.82 26.04
CA ARG A 216 0.97 -20.84 26.51
C ARG A 216 2.38 -21.12 25.99
N ARG A 217 2.80 -22.40 25.91
CA ARG A 217 4.14 -22.75 25.41
C ARG A 217 4.27 -22.43 23.93
N LEU A 218 3.27 -22.82 23.16
CA LEU A 218 3.22 -22.51 21.74
C LEU A 218 3.17 -21.01 21.51
N LEU A 219 2.33 -20.29 22.24
CA LEU A 219 2.19 -18.83 22.12
C LEU A 219 3.51 -18.11 22.42
N THR A 220 4.24 -18.51 23.49
CA THR A 220 5.54 -17.93 23.80
C THR A 220 6.55 -18.14 22.67
N ALA A 221 6.59 -19.34 22.08
CA ALA A 221 7.47 -19.63 20.94
C ALA A 221 7.10 -18.82 19.70
N VAL A 222 5.79 -18.66 19.43
CA VAL A 222 5.27 -17.83 18.34
C VAL A 222 5.63 -16.37 18.56
N PHE A 223 5.45 -15.82 19.76
CA PHE A 223 5.79 -14.42 20.09
C PHE A 223 7.28 -14.15 19.99
N ALA A 224 8.14 -15.05 20.45
CA ALA A 224 9.59 -14.90 20.33
C ALA A 224 10.03 -14.69 18.87
N TYR A 225 9.30 -15.27 17.92
CA TYR A 225 9.56 -15.08 16.49
C TYR A 225 8.85 -13.86 15.93
N SER A 226 7.59 -13.58 16.34
CA SER A 226 6.77 -12.56 15.73
C SER A 226 7.08 -11.13 16.19
N LEU A 227 7.53 -10.93 17.44
CA LEU A 227 7.81 -9.59 17.97
C LEU A 227 8.90 -8.82 17.20
N PRO A 228 10.04 -9.41 16.80
CA PRO A 228 10.98 -8.72 15.92
C PRO A 228 10.38 -8.34 14.57
N LEU A 229 9.52 -9.21 14.01
CA LEU A 229 8.81 -8.92 12.76
C LEU A 229 7.78 -7.79 12.90
N LEU A 230 7.13 -7.69 14.07
CA LEU A 230 6.22 -6.59 14.39
C LEU A 230 6.95 -5.24 14.34
N VAL A 231 8.13 -5.13 14.95
CA VAL A 231 8.90 -3.87 14.96
C VAL A 231 9.24 -3.43 13.53
N GLY A 232 9.73 -4.35 12.70
CA GLY A 232 10.01 -4.07 11.29
C GLY A 232 8.74 -3.72 10.49
N GLY A 233 7.64 -4.42 10.73
CA GLY A 233 6.35 -4.17 10.10
C GLY A 233 5.75 -2.81 10.49
N LEU A 234 5.83 -2.44 11.76
CA LEU A 234 5.37 -1.14 12.25
C LEU A 234 6.16 0.01 11.64
N ALA A 235 7.50 -0.11 11.57
CA ALA A 235 8.33 0.91 10.93
C ALA A 235 7.96 1.11 9.45
N GLY A 236 7.74 0.01 8.71
CA GLY A 236 7.32 0.05 7.32
C GLY A 236 5.92 0.66 7.15
N THR A 237 4.95 0.22 7.94
CA THR A 237 3.57 0.74 7.89
C THR A 237 3.51 2.21 8.34
N ALA A 238 4.26 2.58 9.39
CA ALA A 238 4.35 3.96 9.83
C ALA A 238 4.90 4.86 8.71
N ASN A 239 5.97 4.45 8.02
CA ASN A 239 6.54 5.22 6.92
C ASN A 239 5.55 5.43 5.75
N GLU A 240 4.59 4.50 5.55
CA GLU A 240 3.57 4.62 4.49
C GLU A 240 2.47 5.63 4.84
N PHE A 241 2.15 5.82 6.13
CA PHE A 241 0.97 6.58 6.54
C PHE A 241 1.26 7.78 7.46
N ILE A 242 2.48 7.94 7.96
CA ILE A 242 2.84 8.99 8.92
C ILE A 242 2.70 10.40 8.33
N ASP A 243 2.86 10.57 7.01
CA ASP A 243 2.66 11.81 6.28
C ASP A 243 1.28 12.44 6.57
N ARG A 244 0.23 11.60 6.64
CA ARG A 244 -1.14 12.03 6.92
C ARG A 244 -1.30 12.52 8.35
N GLN A 245 -0.67 11.82 9.30
CA GLN A 245 -0.68 12.24 10.70
C GLN A 245 0.11 13.55 10.89
N LEU A 246 1.23 13.70 10.19
CA LEU A 246 2.00 14.94 10.23
C LEU A 246 1.20 16.12 9.66
N ILE A 247 0.45 15.96 8.56
CA ILE A 247 -0.46 17.02 8.06
C ILE A 247 -1.46 17.40 9.15
N LYS A 248 -2.13 16.41 9.76
CA LYS A 248 -3.16 16.63 10.78
C LYS A 248 -2.68 17.46 11.97
N TYR A 249 -1.46 17.19 12.47
CA TYR A 249 -0.96 17.79 13.70
C TYR A 249 -0.01 18.97 13.47
N LEU A 250 0.58 19.13 12.30
CA LEU A 250 1.55 20.19 12.04
C LEU A 250 0.99 21.35 11.20
N VAL A 251 -0.12 21.16 10.48
CA VAL A 251 -0.77 22.26 9.76
C VAL A 251 -1.54 23.14 10.74
N PRO A 252 -1.24 24.46 10.80
CA PRO A 252 -1.84 25.34 11.80
C PRO A 252 -3.35 25.54 11.62
N GLU A 253 -3.83 25.66 10.37
CA GLU A 253 -5.22 25.95 10.03
C GLU A 253 -5.68 25.09 8.86
N GLY A 254 -6.93 24.63 8.91
CA GLY A 254 -7.52 23.82 7.84
C GLY A 254 -6.85 22.45 7.64
N ALA A 255 -6.22 21.87 8.68
CA ALA A 255 -5.49 20.63 8.62
C ALA A 255 -6.31 19.48 8.00
N MET A 256 -7.58 19.36 8.37
CA MET A 256 -8.46 18.30 7.85
C MET A 256 -8.81 18.51 6.36
N ALA A 257 -9.02 19.75 5.92
CA ALA A 257 -9.24 20.06 4.51
C ALA A 257 -7.99 19.72 3.68
N GLN A 258 -6.82 20.15 4.14
CA GLN A 258 -5.56 19.82 3.50
C GLN A 258 -5.28 18.33 3.46
N LEU A 259 -5.60 17.61 4.52
CA LEU A 259 -5.50 16.15 4.58
C LEU A 259 -6.46 15.48 3.58
N GLY A 260 -7.66 16.03 3.42
CA GLY A 260 -8.63 15.59 2.42
C GLY A 260 -8.10 15.73 1.00
N VAL A 261 -7.57 16.91 0.66
CA VAL A 261 -6.95 17.17 -0.66
C VAL A 261 -5.76 16.21 -0.89
N TYR A 262 -4.86 16.11 0.07
CA TYR A 262 -3.72 15.19 -0.01
C TYR A 262 -4.16 13.74 -0.22
N GLY A 263 -5.15 13.29 0.56
CA GLY A 263 -5.70 11.93 0.46
C GLY A 263 -6.34 11.64 -0.90
N ALA A 264 -7.07 12.60 -1.47
CA ALA A 264 -7.69 12.47 -2.78
C ALA A 264 -6.65 12.34 -3.90
N ILE A 265 -5.64 13.22 -3.90
CA ILE A 265 -4.61 13.23 -4.95
C ILE A 265 -3.66 12.03 -4.85
N THR A 266 -3.27 11.61 -3.64
CA THR A 266 -2.42 10.42 -3.47
C THR A 266 -3.10 9.16 -3.99
N LYS A 267 -4.44 9.10 -4.03
CA LYS A 267 -5.19 8.00 -4.63
C LYS A 267 -5.20 8.02 -6.16
N ILE A 268 -4.95 9.17 -6.81
CA ILE A 268 -4.69 9.20 -8.26
C ILE A 268 -3.34 8.54 -8.57
N ALA A 269 -2.33 8.76 -7.71
CA ALA A 269 -1.02 8.15 -7.87
C ALA A 269 -0.99 6.62 -7.63
N VAL A 270 -2.14 6.02 -7.28
CA VAL A 270 -2.27 4.58 -7.02
C VAL A 270 -1.86 3.71 -8.22
N VAL A 271 -2.00 4.20 -9.43
CA VAL A 271 -1.57 3.47 -10.64
C VAL A 271 -0.10 3.10 -10.56
N MET A 272 0.76 4.03 -10.10
CA MET A 272 2.18 3.77 -9.88
C MET A 272 2.40 2.77 -8.73
N MET A 273 1.61 2.89 -7.65
CA MET A 273 1.67 1.95 -6.52
C MET A 273 1.25 0.53 -6.94
N LEU A 274 0.22 0.40 -7.79
CA LEU A 274 -0.20 -0.90 -8.35
C LEU A 274 0.90 -1.50 -9.24
N PHE A 275 1.56 -0.68 -10.06
CA PHE A 275 2.69 -1.14 -10.85
C PHE A 275 3.85 -1.64 -9.97
N TYR A 276 4.21 -0.87 -8.93
CA TYR A 276 5.18 -1.30 -7.92
C TYR A 276 4.79 -2.63 -7.27
N GLN A 277 3.52 -2.80 -6.88
CA GLN A 277 3.05 -4.04 -6.26
C GLN A 277 3.10 -5.23 -7.22
N MET A 278 2.73 -5.04 -8.50
CA MET A 278 2.88 -6.07 -9.53
C MET A 278 4.35 -6.47 -9.71
N TYR A 279 5.24 -5.48 -9.77
CA TYR A 279 6.68 -5.73 -9.83
C TYR A 279 7.16 -6.53 -8.63
N ARG A 280 6.80 -6.12 -7.41
CA ARG A 280 7.15 -6.80 -6.17
C ARG A 280 6.69 -8.26 -6.17
N LEU A 281 5.42 -8.50 -6.52
CA LEU A 281 4.84 -9.85 -6.55
C LEU A 281 5.53 -10.78 -7.57
N ALA A 282 6.03 -10.24 -8.67
CA ALA A 282 6.79 -10.99 -9.66
C ALA A 282 8.26 -11.16 -9.26
N ALA A 283 8.89 -10.09 -8.78
CA ALA A 283 10.32 -10.03 -8.50
C ALA A 283 10.71 -10.83 -7.24
N GLU A 284 9.95 -10.72 -6.14
CA GLU A 284 10.29 -11.41 -4.89
C GLU A 284 10.44 -12.94 -5.07
N PRO A 285 9.45 -13.70 -5.57
CA PRO A 285 9.62 -15.15 -5.75
C PRO A 285 10.66 -15.49 -6.82
N PHE A 286 10.78 -14.68 -7.87
CA PHE A 286 11.78 -14.87 -8.91
C PHE A 286 13.21 -14.78 -8.34
N PHE A 287 13.51 -13.73 -7.58
CA PHE A 287 14.84 -13.56 -7.00
C PHE A 287 15.12 -14.57 -5.89
N LEU A 288 14.14 -14.87 -5.01
CA LEU A 288 14.29 -15.88 -3.96
C LEU A 288 14.66 -17.26 -4.54
N SER A 289 14.02 -17.66 -5.65
CA SER A 289 14.32 -18.95 -6.30
C SER A 289 15.67 -18.98 -7.06
N ASN A 290 16.23 -17.81 -7.37
CA ASN A 290 17.46 -17.66 -8.14
C ASN A 290 18.65 -17.14 -7.32
N PHE A 291 18.53 -16.96 -6.01
CA PHE A 291 19.59 -16.40 -5.16
C PHE A 291 20.94 -17.10 -5.28
N ARG A 292 20.96 -18.42 -5.51
CA ARG A 292 22.19 -19.22 -5.62
C ARG A 292 22.83 -19.19 -7.00
N LYS A 293 22.16 -18.63 -8.02
CA LYS A 293 22.71 -18.59 -9.38
C LYS A 293 23.76 -17.50 -9.51
N SER A 294 24.81 -17.78 -10.27
CA SER A 294 25.87 -16.81 -10.59
C SER A 294 25.35 -15.56 -11.31
N GLU A 295 24.28 -15.73 -12.09
CA GLU A 295 23.63 -14.65 -12.87
C GLU A 295 22.75 -13.72 -12.04
N PHE A 296 22.52 -14.00 -10.75
CA PHE A 296 21.65 -13.21 -9.88
C PHE A 296 21.98 -11.71 -9.95
N VAL A 297 23.25 -11.35 -9.88
CA VAL A 297 23.72 -9.96 -9.85
C VAL A 297 23.34 -9.23 -11.14
N ALA A 298 23.57 -9.86 -12.29
CA ALA A 298 23.22 -9.29 -13.59
C ALA A 298 21.70 -9.19 -13.79
N MET A 299 20.95 -10.23 -13.36
CA MET A 299 19.49 -10.22 -13.42
C MET A 299 18.89 -9.12 -12.54
N ASN A 300 19.43 -8.91 -11.33
CA ASN A 300 18.96 -7.88 -10.41
C ASN A 300 19.22 -6.47 -10.97
N ALA A 301 20.41 -6.24 -11.55
CA ALA A 301 20.76 -4.98 -12.20
C ALA A 301 19.85 -4.68 -13.41
N ALA A 302 19.61 -5.69 -14.26
CA ALA A 302 18.70 -5.56 -15.40
C ALA A 302 17.26 -5.28 -14.97
N ALA A 303 16.76 -5.98 -13.93
CA ALA A 303 15.41 -5.78 -13.41
C ALA A 303 15.19 -4.36 -12.90
N LEU A 304 16.16 -3.77 -12.19
CA LEU A 304 16.08 -2.38 -11.74
C LEU A 304 16.02 -1.41 -12.93
N LYS A 305 16.87 -1.62 -13.96
CA LYS A 305 16.88 -0.78 -15.16
C LYS A 305 15.50 -0.76 -15.84
N TYR A 306 14.91 -1.93 -16.08
CA TYR A 306 13.59 -2.04 -16.73
C TYR A 306 12.46 -1.54 -15.82
N TYR A 307 12.57 -1.72 -14.50
CA TYR A 307 11.64 -1.13 -13.55
C TYR A 307 11.63 0.40 -13.65
N VAL A 308 12.81 1.05 -13.63
CA VAL A 308 12.93 2.51 -13.74
C VAL A 308 12.40 2.98 -15.09
N MET A 309 12.75 2.30 -16.19
CA MET A 309 12.27 2.62 -17.54
C MET A 309 10.72 2.63 -17.61
N ALA A 310 10.09 1.55 -17.14
CA ALA A 310 8.63 1.43 -17.14
C ALA A 310 7.97 2.44 -16.19
N SER A 311 8.56 2.66 -15.01
CA SER A 311 8.07 3.65 -14.06
C SER A 311 8.11 5.07 -14.60
N MET A 312 9.17 5.44 -15.35
CA MET A 312 9.27 6.76 -15.96
C MET A 312 8.25 6.95 -17.10
N LEU A 313 7.93 5.89 -17.82
CA LEU A 313 6.86 5.92 -18.82
C LEU A 313 5.49 6.17 -18.16
N ILE A 314 5.18 5.45 -17.07
CA ILE A 314 3.94 5.65 -16.30
C ILE A 314 3.92 7.05 -15.67
N PHE A 315 5.05 7.50 -15.08
CA PHE A 315 5.20 8.83 -14.52
C PHE A 315 4.85 9.90 -15.55
N LEU A 316 5.48 9.86 -16.72
CA LEU A 316 5.28 10.84 -17.76
C LEU A 316 3.84 10.80 -18.30
N GLY A 317 3.29 9.58 -18.49
CA GLY A 317 1.90 9.41 -18.95
C GLY A 317 0.86 9.98 -17.98
N ILE A 318 1.08 9.89 -16.66
CA ILE A 318 0.16 10.46 -15.68
C ILE A 318 0.43 11.96 -15.48
N ALA A 319 1.70 12.37 -15.40
CA ALA A 319 2.07 13.75 -15.10
C ALA A 319 1.69 14.72 -16.24
N LEU A 320 1.90 14.34 -17.51
CA LEU A 320 1.52 15.16 -18.67
C LEU A 320 0.01 15.32 -18.85
N PHE A 321 -0.75 14.32 -18.42
CA PHE A 321 -2.21 14.31 -18.54
C PHE A 321 -2.90 14.47 -17.19
N ARG A 322 -2.23 15.07 -16.21
CA ARG A 322 -2.72 15.21 -14.83
C ARG A 322 -4.10 15.89 -14.75
N ASP A 323 -4.40 16.84 -15.64
CA ASP A 323 -5.70 17.53 -15.66
C ASP A 323 -6.85 16.56 -16.03
N LEU A 324 -6.57 15.58 -16.89
CA LEU A 324 -7.51 14.49 -17.20
C LEU A 324 -7.70 13.60 -15.98
N PHE A 325 -6.63 13.26 -15.28
CA PHE A 325 -6.70 12.49 -14.04
C PHE A 325 -7.37 13.27 -12.89
N ALA A 326 -7.28 14.61 -12.88
CA ALA A 326 -7.98 15.46 -11.94
C ALA A 326 -9.51 15.35 -12.05
N LEU A 327 -10.05 14.92 -13.20
CA LEU A 327 -11.49 14.67 -13.38
C LEU A 327 -11.99 13.47 -12.53
N ILE A 328 -11.09 12.61 -12.07
CA ILE A 328 -11.42 11.49 -11.20
C ILE A 328 -11.94 12.00 -9.86
N VAL A 329 -11.37 13.07 -9.33
CA VAL A 329 -11.75 13.64 -8.03
C VAL A 329 -12.73 14.81 -8.17
N GLY A 330 -13.44 15.13 -7.08
CA GLY A 330 -14.34 16.28 -7.00
C GLY A 330 -13.62 17.59 -7.31
N ARG A 331 -14.39 18.62 -7.74
CA ARG A 331 -13.82 19.92 -8.20
C ARG A 331 -12.95 20.56 -7.12
N ASP A 332 -13.41 20.55 -5.87
CA ASP A 332 -12.74 21.22 -4.74
C ASP A 332 -11.37 20.61 -4.41
N PHE A 333 -11.15 19.35 -4.78
CA PHE A 333 -9.88 18.63 -4.54
C PHE A 333 -8.84 18.82 -5.64
N ARG A 334 -9.22 19.41 -6.79
CA ARG A 334 -8.33 19.54 -7.96
C ARG A 334 -7.20 20.53 -7.75
N GLU A 335 -7.35 21.47 -6.81
CA GLU A 335 -6.27 22.37 -6.42
C GLU A 335 -4.99 21.65 -6.01
N GLY A 336 -5.12 20.45 -5.43
CA GLY A 336 -3.99 19.61 -5.04
C GLY A 336 -3.28 18.88 -6.18
N ILE A 337 -3.77 18.96 -7.44
CA ILE A 337 -3.24 18.14 -8.55
C ILE A 337 -1.75 18.38 -8.81
N TYR A 338 -1.23 19.55 -8.44
CA TYR A 338 0.18 19.92 -8.61
C TYR A 338 1.15 19.10 -7.75
N ILE A 339 0.67 18.41 -6.67
CA ILE A 339 1.53 17.49 -5.92
C ILE A 339 1.67 16.13 -6.60
N LEU A 340 0.82 15.80 -7.58
CA LEU A 340 0.77 14.48 -8.22
C LEU A 340 2.13 14.03 -8.79
N PRO A 341 2.89 14.85 -9.54
CA PRO A 341 4.21 14.46 -10.03
C PRO A 341 5.20 14.13 -8.89
N VAL A 342 5.15 14.87 -7.79
CA VAL A 342 6.02 14.64 -6.62
C VAL A 342 5.70 13.29 -5.96
N VAL A 343 4.40 13.00 -5.77
CA VAL A 343 3.93 11.72 -5.20
C VAL A 343 4.26 10.55 -6.13
N LEU A 344 4.09 10.71 -7.44
CA LEU A 344 4.50 9.69 -8.42
C LEU A 344 6.00 9.42 -8.35
N GLY A 345 6.83 10.45 -8.25
CA GLY A 345 8.28 10.35 -8.07
C GLY A 345 8.65 9.56 -6.81
N ALA A 346 8.00 9.85 -5.68
CA ALA A 346 8.18 9.11 -4.44
C ALA A 346 7.84 7.61 -4.63
N ASN A 347 6.70 7.30 -5.26
CA ASN A 347 6.29 5.91 -5.53
C ASN A 347 7.24 5.17 -6.50
N VAL A 348 7.90 5.87 -7.42
CA VAL A 348 8.99 5.26 -8.25
C VAL A 348 10.15 4.83 -7.35
N LEU A 349 10.60 5.71 -6.45
CA LEU A 349 11.71 5.42 -5.55
C LEU A 349 11.42 4.24 -4.60
N THR A 350 10.15 4.03 -4.22
CA THR A 350 9.72 2.85 -3.45
C THR A 350 10.14 1.54 -4.13
N GLY A 351 9.98 1.39 -5.42
CA GLY A 351 10.42 0.19 -6.13
C GLY A 351 11.92 0.13 -6.38
N VAL A 352 12.59 1.27 -6.43
CA VAL A 352 14.05 1.31 -6.53
C VAL A 352 14.69 0.73 -5.26
N TRP A 353 14.31 1.22 -4.07
CA TRP A 353 14.89 0.68 -2.84
C TRP A 353 14.44 -0.77 -2.57
N LEU A 354 13.25 -1.18 -3.00
CA LEU A 354 12.85 -2.58 -2.96
C LEU A 354 13.82 -3.45 -3.75
N ASN A 355 14.14 -3.08 -4.99
CA ASN A 355 15.09 -3.84 -5.81
C ASN A 355 16.49 -3.87 -5.16
N LEU A 356 16.94 -2.73 -4.64
CA LEU A 356 18.19 -2.64 -3.88
C LEU A 356 18.18 -3.49 -2.61
N SER A 357 17.00 -3.97 -2.14
CA SER A 357 16.88 -4.81 -0.95
C SER A 357 17.15 -6.29 -1.19
N PHE A 358 17.14 -6.77 -2.43
CA PHE A 358 17.26 -8.21 -2.69
C PHE A 358 18.61 -8.81 -2.31
N TRP A 359 19.70 -8.06 -2.36
CA TRP A 359 21.02 -8.57 -1.99
C TRP A 359 21.11 -8.90 -0.49
N TYR A 360 20.63 -8.06 0.40
CA TYR A 360 20.71 -8.35 1.84
C TYR A 360 19.70 -9.42 2.28
N LYS A 361 18.62 -9.62 1.52
CA LYS A 361 17.74 -10.78 1.69
C LYS A 361 18.45 -12.07 1.26
N ARG A 362 19.25 -12.01 0.19
CA ARG A 362 20.10 -13.11 -0.28
C ARG A 362 21.16 -13.50 0.75
N GLU A 363 21.85 -12.51 1.32
CA GLU A 363 22.92 -12.72 2.31
C GLU A 363 22.38 -12.89 3.73
N GLU A 364 21.05 -13.05 3.90
CA GLU A 364 20.36 -13.22 5.19
C GLU A 364 20.51 -12.04 6.18
N HIS A 365 20.97 -10.88 5.72
CA HIS A 365 21.11 -9.67 6.52
C HIS A 365 19.81 -8.86 6.59
N THR A 366 18.70 -9.52 6.94
CA THR A 366 17.36 -8.93 6.96
C THR A 366 17.19 -7.77 7.94
N SER A 367 18.05 -7.66 8.97
CA SER A 367 18.08 -6.51 9.88
C SER A 367 18.38 -5.19 9.18
N LEU A 368 19.07 -5.19 8.04
CA LEU A 368 19.31 -4.00 7.24
C LEU A 368 18.01 -3.38 6.69
N ALA A 369 16.95 -4.17 6.54
CA ALA A 369 15.64 -3.63 6.20
C ALA A 369 15.14 -2.62 7.25
N ILE A 370 15.38 -2.88 8.54
CA ILE A 370 15.02 -1.96 9.64
C ILE A 370 15.82 -0.67 9.56
N VAL A 371 17.11 -0.76 9.19
CA VAL A 371 17.96 0.43 9.02
C VAL A 371 17.44 1.30 7.88
N VAL A 372 17.10 0.70 6.73
CA VAL A 372 16.59 1.43 5.57
C VAL A 372 15.22 2.06 5.87
N THR A 373 14.26 1.28 6.38
CA THR A 373 12.91 1.80 6.69
C THR A 373 12.94 2.80 7.84
N GLY A 374 13.79 2.57 8.85
CA GLY A 374 14.05 3.52 9.94
C GLY A 374 14.61 4.85 9.45
N THR A 375 15.56 4.83 8.49
CA THR A 375 16.06 6.05 7.85
C THR A 375 14.95 6.81 7.14
N GLY A 376 14.07 6.11 6.42
CA GLY A 376 12.90 6.71 5.78
C GLY A 376 11.99 7.40 6.80
N LEU A 377 11.68 6.72 7.90
CA LEU A 377 10.84 7.28 8.96
C LEU A 377 11.47 8.54 9.59
N VAL A 378 12.74 8.49 9.93
CA VAL A 378 13.48 9.65 10.49
C VAL A 378 13.49 10.80 9.48
N ALA A 379 13.79 10.53 8.21
CA ALA A 379 13.77 11.54 7.16
C ALA A 379 12.37 12.16 7.00
N MET A 380 11.31 11.33 7.01
CA MET A 380 9.93 11.81 6.92
C MET A 380 9.56 12.70 8.11
N LEU A 381 9.96 12.34 9.32
CA LEU A 381 9.72 13.16 10.52
C LEU A 381 10.48 14.49 10.44
N CYS A 382 11.77 14.47 10.09
CA CYS A 382 12.59 15.68 10.00
C CYS A 382 12.09 16.63 8.90
N PHE A 383 11.93 16.13 7.67
CA PHE A 383 11.49 16.97 6.56
C PHE A 383 10.01 17.36 6.70
N GLY A 384 9.17 16.47 7.23
CA GLY A 384 7.76 16.75 7.52
C GLY A 384 7.62 17.88 8.55
N TRP A 385 8.35 17.83 9.65
CA TRP A 385 8.36 18.89 10.66
C TRP A 385 8.85 20.23 10.10
N LEU A 386 9.80 20.21 9.18
CA LEU A 386 10.34 21.43 8.55
C LEU A 386 9.40 22.01 7.48
N MET A 387 8.81 21.16 6.63
CA MET A 387 8.12 21.59 5.41
C MET A 387 6.60 21.73 5.59
N ILE A 388 5.96 20.84 6.37
CA ILE A 388 4.50 20.82 6.50
C ILE A 388 3.94 22.09 7.14
N PRO A 389 4.52 22.65 8.24
CA PRO A 389 4.00 23.87 8.83
C PRO A 389 4.03 25.08 7.87
N ARG A 390 4.94 25.06 6.86
CA ARG A 390 5.12 26.17 5.92
C ARG A 390 4.33 25.98 4.64
N TRP A 391 4.24 24.74 4.15
CA TRP A 391 3.70 24.43 2.81
C TRP A 391 2.51 23.45 2.83
N GLY A 392 2.02 23.10 4.02
CA GLY A 392 0.88 22.22 4.17
C GLY A 392 1.07 20.87 3.45
N TYR A 393 0.06 20.43 2.71
CA TYR A 393 0.11 19.17 1.96
C TYR A 393 1.18 19.14 0.84
N PHE A 394 1.60 20.29 0.31
CA PHE A 394 2.78 20.37 -0.57
C PHE A 394 4.04 19.96 0.18
N GLY A 395 4.20 20.46 1.40
CA GLY A 395 5.31 20.08 2.27
C GLY A 395 5.34 18.58 2.57
N ALA A 396 4.18 17.97 2.78
CA ALA A 396 4.05 16.52 2.99
C ALA A 396 4.49 15.71 1.76
N ALA A 397 4.09 16.12 0.55
CA ALA A 397 4.51 15.46 -0.68
C ALA A 397 6.04 15.50 -0.88
N TRP A 398 6.66 16.66 -0.64
CA TRP A 398 8.11 16.80 -0.72
C TRP A 398 8.85 16.06 0.40
N ALA A 399 8.33 16.07 1.63
CA ALA A 399 8.88 15.30 2.73
C ALA A 399 8.86 13.79 2.44
N ARG A 400 7.77 13.30 1.82
CA ARG A 400 7.67 11.91 1.36
C ARG A 400 8.71 11.59 0.29
N LEU A 401 8.88 12.45 -0.71
CA LEU A 401 9.92 12.28 -1.74
C LEU A 401 11.32 12.28 -1.12
N ALA A 402 11.59 13.15 -0.16
CA ALA A 402 12.86 13.19 0.57
C ALA A 402 13.10 11.92 1.39
N SER A 403 12.06 11.38 2.06
CA SER A 403 12.10 10.11 2.79
C SER A 403 12.46 8.94 1.87
N GLU A 404 11.76 8.78 0.75
CA GLU A 404 12.04 7.72 -0.23
C GLU A 404 13.45 7.87 -0.84
N THR A 405 13.89 9.11 -1.08
CA THR A 405 15.25 9.40 -1.56
C THR A 405 16.30 8.99 -0.54
N ALA A 406 16.07 9.26 0.74
CA ALA A 406 16.97 8.84 1.81
C ALA A 406 17.07 7.31 1.91
N MET A 407 15.94 6.60 1.78
CA MET A 407 15.91 5.13 1.76
C MET A 407 16.71 4.58 0.56
N VAL A 408 16.55 5.16 -0.62
CA VAL A 408 17.33 4.78 -1.82
C VAL A 408 18.81 5.06 -1.61
N ALA A 409 19.17 6.22 -1.08
CA ALA A 409 20.57 6.59 -0.83
C ALA A 409 21.26 5.64 0.14
N VAL A 410 20.61 5.32 1.27
CA VAL A 410 21.13 4.35 2.25
C VAL A 410 21.21 2.94 1.66
N SER A 411 20.17 2.50 0.94
CA SER A 411 20.18 1.18 0.27
C SER A 411 21.28 1.07 -0.77
N TRP A 412 21.52 2.14 -1.56
CA TRP A 412 22.59 2.21 -2.53
C TRP A 412 23.98 2.19 -1.86
N TRP A 413 24.16 2.97 -0.78
CA TRP A 413 25.42 3.00 -0.02
C TRP A 413 25.74 1.62 0.57
N LEU A 414 24.76 0.96 1.20
CA LEU A 414 24.92 -0.39 1.74
C LEU A 414 25.26 -1.40 0.63
N ASN A 415 24.56 -1.34 -0.51
CA ASN A 415 24.84 -2.21 -1.65
C ASN A 415 26.25 -2.01 -2.17
N ARG A 416 26.69 -0.76 -2.35
CA ARG A 416 28.04 -0.45 -2.83
C ARG A 416 29.13 -0.97 -1.90
N ARG A 417 28.88 -0.94 -0.60
CA ARG A 417 29.85 -1.33 0.43
C ARG A 417 29.94 -2.84 0.64
N PHE A 418 28.81 -3.52 0.69
CA PHE A 418 28.74 -4.92 1.13
C PHE A 418 28.48 -5.90 -0.02
N PHE A 419 27.82 -5.48 -1.07
CA PHE A 419 27.48 -6.34 -2.20
C PHE A 419 27.45 -5.53 -3.51
N PRO A 420 28.60 -5.12 -4.07
CA PRO A 420 28.66 -4.28 -5.26
C PRO A 420 27.94 -4.90 -6.44
N THR A 421 26.80 -4.36 -6.81
CA THR A 421 26.02 -4.77 -7.97
C THR A 421 26.25 -3.76 -9.11
N PRO A 422 26.56 -4.21 -10.35
CA PRO A 422 26.86 -3.34 -11.48
C PRO A 422 25.57 -2.76 -12.07
N TYR A 423 24.89 -1.90 -11.33
CA TYR A 423 23.71 -1.18 -11.84
C TYR A 423 24.13 -0.16 -12.91
N ASP A 424 23.37 -0.10 -13.99
CA ASP A 424 23.58 0.90 -15.05
C ASP A 424 22.94 2.24 -14.68
N TRP A 425 23.54 2.90 -13.67
CA TRP A 425 23.07 4.19 -13.15
C TRP A 425 23.03 5.28 -14.22
N ARG A 426 23.93 5.20 -15.21
CA ARG A 426 23.98 6.17 -16.30
C ARG A 426 22.73 6.08 -17.16
N ARG A 427 22.34 4.88 -17.60
CA ARG A 427 21.13 4.70 -18.40
C ARG A 427 19.87 5.01 -17.63
N MET A 428 19.78 4.57 -16.37
CA MET A 428 18.64 4.90 -15.52
C MET A 428 18.54 6.43 -15.32
N GLY A 429 19.69 7.11 -15.10
CA GLY A 429 19.74 8.57 -15.03
C GLY A 429 19.31 9.25 -16.33
N GLU A 430 19.72 8.73 -17.49
CA GLU A 430 19.26 9.21 -18.81
C GLU A 430 17.74 9.13 -18.93
N TYR A 431 17.10 8.03 -18.49
CA TYR A 431 15.64 7.88 -18.55
C TYR A 431 14.92 8.87 -17.63
N VAL A 432 15.41 9.03 -16.39
CA VAL A 432 14.83 9.94 -15.42
C VAL A 432 14.97 11.40 -15.88
N VAL A 433 16.18 11.80 -16.26
CA VAL A 433 16.47 13.17 -16.70
C VAL A 433 15.66 13.54 -17.94
N THR A 434 15.60 12.63 -18.95
CA THR A 434 14.83 12.87 -20.17
C THR A 434 13.32 12.99 -19.86
N ALA A 435 12.78 12.11 -19.00
CA ALA A 435 11.36 12.20 -18.62
C ALA A 435 11.05 13.50 -17.87
N LEU A 436 11.88 13.90 -16.91
CA LEU A 436 11.71 15.16 -16.16
C LEU A 436 11.88 16.37 -17.06
N ALA A 437 12.87 16.37 -17.95
CA ALA A 437 13.06 17.48 -18.91
C ALA A 437 11.84 17.64 -19.82
N LEU A 438 11.32 16.54 -20.37
CA LEU A 438 10.09 16.57 -21.17
C LEU A 438 8.89 17.05 -20.35
N PHE A 439 8.74 16.60 -19.12
CA PHE A 439 7.67 17.08 -18.23
C PHE A 439 7.74 18.60 -18.07
N PHE A 440 8.90 19.16 -17.71
CA PHE A 440 9.04 20.63 -17.55
C PHE A 440 8.89 21.40 -18.85
N VAL A 441 9.36 20.86 -19.98
CA VAL A 441 9.15 21.49 -21.31
C VAL A 441 7.66 21.52 -21.65
N CYS A 442 6.93 20.43 -21.43
CA CYS A 442 5.48 20.36 -21.67
C CYS A 442 4.70 21.31 -20.76
N GLU A 443 5.08 21.42 -19.49
CA GLU A 443 4.49 22.38 -18.54
C GLU A 443 4.66 23.81 -19.03
N ARG A 444 5.85 24.17 -19.47
CA ARG A 444 6.11 25.51 -20.02
C ARG A 444 5.39 25.74 -21.34
N ALA A 445 5.37 24.74 -22.22
CA ALA A 445 4.62 24.82 -23.47
C ALA A 445 3.11 25.02 -23.22
N GLY A 446 2.53 24.34 -22.23
CA GLY A 446 1.12 24.49 -21.85
C GLY A 446 0.76 25.93 -21.44
N VAL A 447 1.66 26.59 -20.70
CA VAL A 447 1.48 28.01 -20.31
C VAL A 447 1.60 28.96 -21.52
N VAL A 448 2.52 28.66 -22.46
CA VAL A 448 2.76 29.54 -23.62
C VAL A 448 1.68 29.36 -24.68
N LEU A 449 1.20 28.13 -24.91
CA LEU A 449 0.23 27.85 -25.96
C LEU A 449 -1.18 28.37 -25.67
N ASP A 450 -1.51 28.59 -24.39
CA ASP A 450 -2.83 29.10 -23.92
C ASP A 450 -4.04 28.40 -24.57
N ASN A 451 -3.84 27.17 -25.07
CA ASN A 451 -4.84 26.34 -25.73
C ASN A 451 -4.70 24.90 -25.29
N ILE A 452 -5.74 24.39 -24.64
CA ILE A 452 -5.73 23.04 -24.01
C ILE A 452 -5.55 21.94 -25.07
N TRP A 453 -6.11 22.06 -26.27
CA TRP A 453 -5.99 21.04 -27.30
C TRP A 453 -4.60 20.98 -27.90
N LEU A 454 -3.97 22.15 -28.10
CA LEU A 454 -2.58 22.23 -28.57
C LEU A 454 -1.64 21.69 -27.52
N SER A 455 -1.88 21.97 -26.22
CA SER A 455 -1.10 21.42 -25.10
C SER A 455 -1.21 19.90 -25.06
N TYR A 456 -2.41 19.33 -25.20
CA TYR A 456 -2.57 17.87 -25.26
C TYR A 456 -1.92 17.25 -26.50
N ALA A 457 -2.03 17.87 -27.66
CA ALA A 457 -1.35 17.40 -28.86
C ALA A 457 0.18 17.38 -28.64
N PHE A 458 0.73 18.44 -28.05
CA PHE A 458 2.15 18.52 -27.72
C PHE A 458 2.55 17.44 -26.71
N ASN A 459 1.76 17.22 -25.65
CA ASN A 459 1.98 16.17 -24.65
C ASN A 459 1.94 14.77 -25.26
N ILE A 460 1.03 14.51 -26.20
CA ILE A 460 0.97 13.22 -26.94
C ILE A 460 2.25 13.02 -27.75
N VAL A 461 2.71 14.03 -28.48
CA VAL A 461 3.94 13.96 -29.26
C VAL A 461 5.16 13.73 -28.36
N ALA A 462 5.25 14.46 -27.24
CA ALA A 462 6.33 14.29 -26.27
C ALA A 462 6.33 12.87 -25.65
N PHE A 463 5.17 12.35 -25.26
CA PHE A 463 5.03 11.01 -24.74
C PHE A 463 5.37 9.93 -25.77
N ALA A 464 4.88 10.07 -27.00
CA ALA A 464 5.20 9.16 -28.09
C ALA A 464 6.72 9.21 -28.44
N GLY A 465 7.31 10.40 -28.45
CA GLY A 465 8.74 10.61 -28.65
C GLY A 465 9.58 9.95 -27.57
N TYR A 466 9.18 10.10 -26.31
CA TYR A 466 9.85 9.41 -25.18
C TYR A 466 9.74 7.89 -25.28
N THR A 467 8.55 7.39 -25.62
CA THR A 467 8.33 5.95 -25.82
C THR A 467 9.22 5.42 -26.97
N ALA A 468 9.25 6.12 -28.09
CA ALA A 468 10.11 5.74 -29.23
C ALA A 468 11.61 5.79 -28.87
N TYR A 469 12.02 6.78 -28.06
CA TYR A 469 13.38 6.87 -27.54
C TYR A 469 13.74 5.63 -26.70
N LEU A 470 12.88 5.24 -25.76
CA LEU A 470 13.13 4.05 -24.90
C LEU A 470 13.19 2.77 -25.71
N VAL A 471 12.26 2.56 -26.65
CA VAL A 471 12.21 1.38 -27.52
C VAL A 471 13.48 1.27 -28.38
N ARG A 472 13.93 2.37 -28.99
CA ARG A 472 15.16 2.40 -29.79
C ARG A 472 16.41 2.19 -28.93
N ARG A 473 16.45 2.82 -27.77
CA ARG A 473 17.61 2.80 -26.87
C ARG A 473 17.87 1.41 -26.27
N GLU A 474 16.81 0.66 -25.97
CA GLU A 474 16.89 -0.71 -25.42
C GLU A 474 16.73 -1.81 -26.50
N HIS A 475 16.67 -1.44 -27.78
CA HIS A 475 16.49 -2.37 -28.90
C HIS A 475 15.30 -3.32 -28.72
N ILE A 476 14.16 -2.81 -28.17
CA ILE A 476 12.98 -3.61 -27.89
C ILE A 476 12.28 -3.97 -29.20
N ASP A 477 12.24 -5.27 -29.52
CA ASP A 477 11.46 -5.75 -30.66
C ASP A 477 9.97 -5.88 -30.30
N LEU A 478 9.22 -4.78 -30.50
CA LEU A 478 7.78 -4.73 -30.27
C LEU A 478 7.01 -5.75 -31.11
N LYS A 479 7.51 -6.11 -32.31
CA LYS A 479 6.84 -7.10 -33.17
C LYS A 479 6.97 -8.49 -32.59
N ALA A 480 8.16 -8.85 -32.07
CA ALA A 480 8.39 -10.12 -31.38
C ALA A 480 7.54 -10.22 -30.11
N MET A 481 7.45 -9.14 -29.32
CA MET A 481 6.61 -9.11 -28.12
C MET A 481 5.12 -9.28 -28.44
N LEU A 482 4.61 -8.60 -29.46
CA LEU A 482 3.21 -8.74 -29.88
C LEU A 482 2.91 -10.14 -30.39
N ARG A 483 3.81 -10.74 -31.19
CA ARG A 483 3.68 -12.13 -31.66
C ARG A 483 3.66 -13.13 -30.49
N SER A 484 4.55 -12.98 -29.53
CA SER A 484 4.59 -13.87 -28.35
C SER A 484 3.34 -13.74 -27.45
N ALA A 485 2.74 -12.55 -27.36
CA ALA A 485 1.50 -12.33 -26.64
C ALA A 485 0.28 -12.95 -27.35
N LEU A 486 0.27 -12.93 -28.69
CA LEU A 486 -0.81 -13.50 -29.50
C LEU A 486 -0.74 -15.05 -29.59
N HIS A 487 0.47 -15.65 -29.48
CA HIS A 487 0.64 -17.10 -29.52
C HIS A 487 0.50 -17.80 -28.17
N ARG A 488 0.29 -17.05 -27.07
CA ARG A 488 0.01 -17.59 -25.73
C ARG A 488 -1.50 -17.69 -25.42
N ARG A 489 -2.35 -17.42 -26.37
CA ARG A 489 -3.79 -17.72 -26.35
C ARG A 489 -4.04 -19.01 -27.12
#